data_766d7129cafece4fede47a32439fa6ef
#
_entry.id   766d7129cafece4fede47a32439fa6ef
#
_cell.length_a   1.000
_cell.length_b   1.000
_cell.length_c   1.000
_cell.angle_alpha   90.00
_cell.angle_beta   90.00
_cell.angle_gamma   90.00
#
_symmetry.space_group_name_H-M   'P 1'
#
loop_
_entity.id
_entity.type
_entity.pdbx_description
1 polymer ?
#
loop_
_entity_poly.entity_id
_entity_poly.type
_entity_poly.pdbx_seq_one_letter_code
_entity_poly.pdbx_strand_id
1 'polypeptide(L)'
;MSIKREDLDAGRVDFANVTSGRRLAPVHPGEILRIDFLEPMKISVYTLAQVIKVPRSRVNDVVLGRRAITTDTALRLARYFGTSPEFWVNLQARYDLDIAGRSLRQRIEREVSPRAA
;
A
#
# COMPACT_ATOMS: atom_id res chain seq x y z
N MET A 1 -4.85 -11.79 13.92
CA MET A 1 -4.54 -10.77 13.49
C MET A 1 -4.98 -9.64 14.17
N SER A 2 -4.17 -8.94 14.59
CA SER A 2 -4.55 -7.89 15.34
C SER A 2 -5.43 -7.00 14.61
N ILE A 3 -5.10 -6.66 13.44
CA ILE A 3 -5.91 -5.77 12.73
C ILE A 3 -6.97 -6.46 12.04
N LYS A 4 -8.17 -6.06 12.25
CA LYS A 4 -9.20 -6.70 11.67
C LYS A 4 -9.29 -6.28 10.29
N ARG A 5 -9.65 -7.13 9.45
CA ARG A 5 -9.80 -6.83 8.11
C ARG A 5 -10.77 -5.74 7.89
N GLU A 6 -11.80 -5.70 8.59
CA GLU A 6 -12.75 -4.69 8.41
C GLU A 6 -12.20 -3.37 8.81
N ASP A 7 -11.30 -3.31 9.73
CA ASP A 7 -10.72 -2.05 10.13
C ASP A 7 -9.88 -1.52 9.01
N LEU A 8 -9.15 -2.37 8.35
CA LEU A 8 -8.33 -1.94 7.27
C LEU A 8 -9.15 -1.49 6.10
N ASP A 9 -10.17 -2.24 5.78
CA ASP A 9 -10.99 -1.86 4.66
C ASP A 9 -11.76 -0.61 4.93
N ALA A 10 -12.20 -0.44 6.10
CA ALA A 10 -12.97 0.70 6.46
C ALA A 10 -12.08 1.86 6.37
N GLY A 11 -10.97 1.63 6.39
CA GLY A 11 -10.08 2.63 6.31
C GLY A 11 -10.04 3.44 7.37
N ARG A 12 -10.63 3.34 8.12
CA ARG A 12 -10.76 3.91 9.07
C ARG A 12 -10.32 4.09 9.69
N VAL A 13 -10.43 4.12 9.62
CA VAL A 13 -10.55 4.23 10.29
C VAL A 13 -10.15 4.78 11.05
N ASP A 14 -10.22 5.06 11.09
CA ASP A 14 -9.73 5.44 11.98
C ASP A 14 -8.40 5.32 11.89
N PHE A 15 -8.05 4.59 11.36
CA PHE A 15 -6.86 4.41 11.16
C PHE A 15 -6.25 5.62 10.75
N ALA A 16 -6.78 6.26 9.82
CA ALA A 16 -6.26 7.43 9.37
C ALA A 16 -6.23 8.43 10.41
N ASN A 17 -7.21 8.56 11.18
CA ASN A 17 -7.22 9.52 12.13
C ASN A 17 -6.38 9.26 13.20
N VAL A 18 -6.24 8.12 13.58
CA VAL A 18 -5.48 7.80 14.65
C VAL A 18 -4.13 8.24 14.42
N THR A 19 -3.62 8.03 13.26
CA THR A 19 -2.29 8.37 13.05
C THR A 19 -2.13 9.67 12.42
N SER A 20 -3.15 10.29 12.03
CA SER A 20 -2.98 11.49 11.32
C SER A 20 -2.04 12.41 11.92
N GLY A 21 -2.20 12.67 13.10
CA GLY A 21 -1.41 13.66 13.70
C GLY A 21 -0.01 13.29 13.79
N ARG A 22 0.30 12.10 13.95
CA ARG A 22 1.51 11.76 14.16
C ARG A 22 2.06 10.98 13.12
N ARG A 23 1.72 11.02 11.97
CA ARG A 23 2.17 10.28 11.06
C ARG A 23 3.57 10.45 10.89
N LEU A 24 4.35 9.61 10.99
CA LEU A 24 5.74 9.70 10.88
C LEU A 24 6.18 9.57 9.46
N ALA A 25 6.41 8.43 9.00
CA ALA A 25 6.88 8.22 7.66
C ALA A 25 5.82 7.52 6.85
N PRO A 26 5.76 7.74 5.55
CA PRO A 26 4.84 7.02 4.72
C PRO A 26 5.15 5.53 4.77
N VAL A 27 4.12 4.70 4.70
CA VAL A 27 4.29 3.28 4.78
C VAL A 27 4.08 2.67 3.41
N HIS A 28 5.07 1.98 2.90
CA HIS A 28 4.97 1.35 1.59
C HIS A 28 4.08 0.12 1.70
N PRO A 29 3.23 -0.13 0.70
CA PRO A 29 2.35 -1.29 0.73
C PRO A 29 3.10 -2.61 0.90
N GLY A 30 4.34 -2.66 0.44
CA GLY A 30 5.15 -3.86 0.62
C GLY A 30 5.40 -4.19 2.07
N GLU A 31 5.45 -3.16 2.92
CA GLU A 31 5.66 -3.40 4.33
C GLU A 31 4.40 -3.99 4.94
N ILE A 32 3.22 -3.54 4.50
CA ILE A 32 1.97 -4.12 4.97
C ILE A 32 1.89 -5.58 4.51
N LEU A 33 2.28 -5.84 3.26
CA LEU A 33 2.30 -7.20 2.75
C LEU A 33 3.20 -8.07 3.61
N ARG A 34 4.37 -7.59 3.93
CA ARG A 34 5.32 -8.38 4.70
C ARG A 34 4.86 -8.59 6.15
N ILE A 35 4.50 -7.52 6.81
CA ILE A 35 4.20 -7.60 8.24
C ILE A 35 2.83 -8.16 8.55
N ASP A 36 1.83 -7.79 7.76
CA ASP A 36 0.47 -8.19 8.09
C ASP A 36 0.03 -9.48 7.41
N PHE A 37 0.73 -9.91 6.39
CA PHE A 37 0.34 -11.10 5.66
C PHE A 37 1.42 -12.18 5.65
N LEU A 38 2.58 -11.86 5.14
CA LEU A 38 3.59 -12.92 4.98
C LEU A 38 4.11 -13.45 6.29
N GLU A 39 4.46 -12.57 7.19
CA GLU A 39 5.05 -13.02 8.46
C GLU A 39 4.04 -13.79 9.31
N PRO A 40 2.83 -13.27 9.53
CA PRO A 40 1.88 -14.03 10.34
C PRO A 40 1.47 -15.35 9.72
N MET A 41 1.40 -15.40 8.40
CA MET A 41 0.98 -16.61 7.71
C MET A 41 2.14 -17.52 7.38
N LYS A 42 3.35 -17.08 7.73
CA LYS A 42 4.55 -17.86 7.46
C LYS A 42 4.70 -18.23 5.99
N ILE A 43 4.47 -17.24 5.13
CA ILE A 43 4.61 -17.43 3.70
C ILE A 43 5.86 -16.70 3.25
N SER A 44 6.74 -17.41 2.55
CA SER A 44 7.96 -16.78 2.07
C SER A 44 7.69 -16.02 0.78
N VAL A 45 8.60 -15.14 0.43
CA VAL A 45 8.52 -14.42 -0.82
C VAL A 45 8.49 -15.41 -1.99
N TYR A 46 9.32 -16.45 -1.89
CA TYR A 46 9.38 -17.44 -2.94
C TYR A 46 8.03 -18.14 -3.13
N THR A 47 7.40 -18.54 -2.04
CA THR A 47 6.11 -19.20 -2.13
C THR A 47 5.05 -18.25 -2.65
N LEU A 48 5.04 -17.01 -2.19
CA LEU A 48 4.06 -16.07 -2.67
C LEU A 48 4.21 -15.88 -4.17
N ALA A 49 5.44 -15.72 -4.64
CA ALA A 49 5.69 -15.53 -6.07
C ALA A 49 5.14 -16.70 -6.87
N GLN A 50 5.31 -17.89 -6.35
CA GLN A 50 4.82 -19.06 -7.06
C GLN A 50 3.30 -19.08 -7.13
N VAL A 51 2.62 -18.81 -6.03
CA VAL A 51 1.18 -18.95 -6.01
C VAL A 51 0.46 -17.82 -6.71
N ILE A 52 1.03 -16.64 -6.80
CA ILE A 52 0.38 -15.56 -7.54
C ILE A 52 0.94 -15.42 -8.95
N LYS A 53 1.92 -16.26 -9.30
CA LYS A 53 2.49 -16.30 -10.65
C LYS A 53 3.13 -14.99 -11.05
N VAL A 54 3.96 -14.46 -10.17
CA VAL A 54 4.70 -13.24 -10.42
C VAL A 54 6.17 -13.57 -10.17
N PRO A 55 7.10 -13.05 -10.93
CA PRO A 55 8.51 -13.36 -10.73
C PRO A 55 8.95 -13.06 -9.31
N ARG A 56 9.77 -13.91 -8.74
CA ARG A 56 10.22 -13.72 -7.39
C ARG A 56 10.93 -12.39 -7.18
N SER A 57 11.70 -11.96 -8.16
CA SER A 57 12.41 -10.71 -8.03
C SER A 57 11.43 -9.55 -7.88
N ARG A 58 10.29 -9.61 -8.59
CA ARG A 58 9.32 -8.55 -8.49
C ARG A 58 8.65 -8.54 -7.12
N VAL A 59 8.28 -9.71 -6.60
CA VAL A 59 7.67 -9.78 -5.29
C VAL A 59 8.66 -9.27 -4.25
N ASN A 60 9.91 -9.66 -4.38
CA ASN A 60 10.92 -9.24 -3.43
C ASN A 60 11.12 -7.73 -3.47
N ASP A 61 11.09 -7.14 -4.66
CA ASP A 61 11.23 -5.70 -4.77
C ASP A 61 10.04 -4.97 -4.15
N VAL A 62 8.84 -5.52 -4.28
CA VAL A 62 7.67 -4.91 -3.67
C VAL A 62 7.81 -4.99 -2.15
N VAL A 63 8.19 -6.13 -1.62
CA VAL A 63 8.31 -6.32 -0.19
C VAL A 63 9.38 -5.41 0.41
N LEU A 64 10.43 -5.14 -0.35
CA LEU A 64 11.48 -4.26 0.12
C LEU A 64 11.20 -2.79 -0.16
N GLY A 65 10.04 -2.48 -0.73
CA GLY A 65 9.69 -1.09 -0.98
C GLY A 65 10.34 -0.48 -2.20
N ARG A 66 10.92 -1.30 -3.05
CA ARG A 66 11.61 -0.78 -4.23
C ARG A 66 10.71 -0.70 -5.45
N ARG A 67 9.56 -1.30 -5.40
CA ARG A 67 8.68 -1.33 -6.57
C ARG A 67 7.25 -1.17 -6.11
N ALA A 68 6.47 -0.44 -6.87
CA ALA A 68 5.06 -0.22 -6.54
C ALA A 68 4.23 -1.45 -6.82
N ILE A 69 3.10 -1.56 -6.14
CA ILE A 69 2.15 -2.60 -6.44
C ILE A 69 1.30 -2.10 -7.59
N THR A 70 1.39 -2.78 -8.72
CA THR A 70 0.61 -2.41 -9.90
C THR A 70 -0.79 -3.00 -9.79
N THR A 71 -1.67 -2.60 -10.68
CA THR A 71 -3.02 -3.14 -10.72
C THR A 71 -2.99 -4.65 -10.88
N ASP A 72 -2.12 -5.14 -11.76
CA ASP A 72 -2.00 -6.58 -11.97
C ASP A 72 -1.62 -7.29 -10.69
N THR A 73 -0.63 -6.79 -9.99
CA THR A 73 -0.19 -7.41 -8.75
C THR A 73 -1.28 -7.28 -7.68
N ALA A 74 -1.97 -6.15 -7.64
CA ALA A 74 -3.05 -5.98 -6.68
C ALA A 74 -4.16 -7.01 -6.89
N LEU A 75 -4.50 -7.26 -8.14
CA LEU A 75 -5.53 -8.25 -8.42
C LEU A 75 -5.08 -9.64 -8.00
N ARG A 76 -3.82 -9.97 -8.22
CA ARG A 76 -3.31 -11.28 -7.86
C ARG A 76 -3.23 -11.47 -6.35
N LEU A 77 -2.79 -10.43 -5.64
CA LEU A 77 -2.73 -10.49 -4.19
C LEU A 77 -4.12 -10.60 -3.60
N ALA A 78 -5.07 -9.85 -4.16
CA ALA A 78 -6.44 -9.87 -3.67
C ALA A 78 -7.04 -11.26 -3.84
N ARG A 79 -6.79 -11.86 -4.97
CA ARG A 79 -7.32 -13.20 -5.24
C ARG A 79 -6.77 -14.21 -4.24
N TYR A 80 -5.46 -14.18 -4.00
CA TYR A 80 -4.84 -15.16 -3.15
C TYR A 80 -5.19 -14.95 -1.68
N PHE A 81 -5.16 -13.71 -1.23
CA PHE A 81 -5.39 -13.46 0.19
C PHE A 81 -6.85 -13.22 0.53
N GLY A 82 -7.72 -13.09 -0.45
CA GLY A 82 -9.13 -12.87 -0.19
C GLY A 82 -9.46 -11.45 0.22
N THR A 83 -8.61 -10.51 -0.12
CA THR A 83 -8.90 -9.10 0.12
C THR A 83 -9.51 -8.52 -1.14
N SER A 84 -9.90 -7.26 -1.10
CA SER A 84 -10.33 -6.60 -2.31
C SER A 84 -9.11 -6.08 -3.05
N PRO A 85 -9.17 -5.95 -4.35
CA PRO A 85 -8.06 -5.33 -5.08
C PRO A 85 -7.87 -3.89 -4.67
N GLU A 86 -8.95 -3.21 -4.34
CA GLU A 86 -8.89 -1.83 -3.91
C GLU A 86 -8.04 -1.65 -2.67
N PHE A 87 -8.05 -2.63 -1.80
CA PHE A 87 -7.23 -2.55 -0.60
C PHE A 87 -5.78 -2.29 -0.97
N TRP A 88 -5.25 -3.05 -1.92
CA TRP A 88 -3.84 -2.91 -2.31
C TRP A 88 -3.61 -1.64 -3.11
N VAL A 89 -4.54 -1.32 -4.01
CA VAL A 89 -4.40 -0.14 -4.84
C VAL A 89 -4.46 1.12 -3.98
N ASN A 90 -5.33 1.13 -2.98
CA ASN A 90 -5.45 2.29 -2.12
C ASN A 90 -4.22 2.48 -1.23
N LEU A 91 -3.62 1.40 -0.78
CA LEU A 91 -2.39 1.51 -0.02
C LEU A 91 -1.30 2.16 -0.86
N GLN A 92 -1.21 1.75 -2.12
CA GLN A 92 -0.19 2.30 -3.00
C GLN A 92 -0.49 3.78 -3.28
N ALA A 93 -1.74 4.12 -3.53
CA ALA A 93 -2.10 5.49 -3.83
C ALA A 93 -1.80 6.40 -2.65
N ARG A 94 -2.10 5.93 -1.43
CA ARG A 94 -1.83 6.72 -0.26
C ARG A 94 -0.34 6.95 -0.09
N TYR A 95 0.44 5.91 -0.30
CA TYR A 95 1.88 6.04 -0.19
C TYR A 95 2.40 7.04 -1.23
N ASP A 96 1.90 6.93 -2.47
CA ASP A 96 2.35 7.80 -3.54
C ASP A 96 2.00 9.25 -3.23
N LEU A 97 0.80 9.50 -2.69
CA LEU A 97 0.42 10.85 -2.36
C LEU A 97 1.25 11.39 -1.20
N ASP A 98 1.56 10.56 -0.23
CA ASP A 98 2.37 11.00 0.89
C ASP A 98 3.77 11.39 0.43
N ILE A 99 4.35 10.58 -0.43
CA ILE A 99 5.69 10.86 -0.92
C ILE A 99 5.69 12.08 -1.84
N ALA A 100 4.82 12.09 -2.83
CA ALA A 100 4.81 13.20 -3.78
C ALA A 100 4.35 14.48 -3.11
N GLY A 101 3.42 14.38 -2.18
CA GLY A 101 2.95 15.58 -1.51
C GLY A 101 4.04 16.30 -0.78
N ARG A 102 4.97 15.55 -0.20
CA ARG A 102 6.04 16.19 0.53
C ARG A 102 6.95 17.00 -0.36
N SER A 103 7.14 16.54 -1.60
CA SER A 103 8.08 17.21 -2.46
C SER A 103 7.43 18.13 -3.48
N LEU A 104 6.16 17.96 -3.78
CA LEU A 104 5.53 18.72 -4.84
C LEU A 104 4.47 19.71 -4.42
N ARG A 105 3.91 19.54 -3.21
CA ARG A 105 2.76 20.37 -2.86
C ARG A 105 3.01 21.86 -2.97
N GLN A 106 4.06 22.35 -2.39
CA GLN A 106 4.32 23.76 -2.42
C GLN A 106 4.58 24.25 -3.84
N ARG A 107 5.29 23.46 -4.61
CA ARG A 107 5.61 23.85 -5.96
C ARG A 107 4.34 23.93 -6.78
N ILE A 108 3.45 22.95 -6.64
CA ILE A 108 2.22 22.94 -7.42
C ILE A 108 1.32 24.08 -6.98
N GLU A 109 1.30 24.41 -5.71
CA GLU A 109 0.51 25.53 -5.25
C GLU A 109 0.98 26.85 -5.86
N ARG A 110 2.26 26.96 -6.14
CA ARG A 110 2.75 28.16 -6.76
C ARG A 110 2.50 28.16 -8.26
N GLU A 111 2.51 27.02 -8.89
CA GLU A 111 2.39 26.95 -10.34
C GLU A 111 0.96 26.86 -10.81
N VAL A 112 0.07 26.31 -10.03
CA VAL A 112 -1.27 26.07 -10.46
C VAL A 112 -2.23 26.82 -9.55
N SER A 113 -3.00 27.73 -10.13
CA SER A 113 -3.99 28.47 -9.36
C SER A 113 -5.32 27.79 -9.52
N PRO A 114 -6.14 27.78 -8.48
CA PRO A 114 -7.46 27.17 -8.63
C PRO A 114 -8.27 27.95 -9.67
N ARG A 115 -9.14 27.22 -10.37
CA ARG A 115 -9.97 27.86 -11.36
C ARG A 115 -10.94 28.80 -10.66
N ALA A 116 -11.14 29.96 -11.24
CA ALA A 116 -12.04 30.92 -10.64
C ALA A 116 -13.46 30.41 -10.72
N ALA A 117 -14.24 30.69 -9.72
CA ALA A 117 -15.61 30.18 -9.65
C ALA A 117 -16.54 30.91 -10.59
#